data_65689d4e9b5698fc00c4d92f0f136eba
#
_entry.id   65689d4e9b5698fc00c4d92f0f136eba
#
_cell.length_a   1.000
_cell.length_b   1.000
_cell.length_c   1.000
_cell.angle_alpha   90.00
_cell.angle_beta   90.00
_cell.angle_gamma   90.00
#
_symmetry.space_group_name_H-M   'P 1'
#
loop_
_entity.id
_entity.type
_entity.pdbx_description
1 polymer ?
#
loop_
_entity_poly.entity_id
_entity_poly.type
_entity_poly.pdbx_seq_one_letter_code
_entity_poly.pdbx_strand_id
1 'polypeptide(L)'
;MRKIVYHVASSVDNFIAREDGSVDGFIYEGEHVTDYMQSLQGYDTVLMGKNTYEFSYQSGIKPGEPAYPNMKHYIFSKTLNIDSSPNNQVEVIKENEIDFIKHLKASDGPPIYLCGGCIFASFLFEQNLIDELKIKMYPVLFGKGISIFKTRQEVKLSLFESKVYETGVILANYQICN
;
A
#
# COMPACT_ATOMS: atom_id res chain seq x y z
N MET A 1 4.66 19.38 3.34
CA MET A 1 5.32 18.09 3.01
C MET A 1 4.24 17.01 3.02
N ARG A 2 4.14 16.21 1.95
CA ARG A 2 3.12 15.17 1.79
C ARG A 2 3.40 13.99 2.72
N LYS A 3 2.38 13.44 3.36
CA LYS A 3 2.51 12.21 4.16
C LYS A 3 2.47 10.98 3.27
N ILE A 4 3.27 9.96 3.58
CA ILE A 4 3.14 8.63 3.00
C ILE A 4 2.29 7.78 3.96
N VAL A 5 1.17 7.29 3.45
CA VAL A 5 0.20 6.47 4.19
C VAL A 5 0.25 5.04 3.68
N TYR A 6 0.73 4.11 4.47
CA TYR A 6 0.66 2.69 4.15
C TYR A 6 -0.73 2.18 4.50
N HIS A 7 -1.58 2.03 3.49
CA HIS A 7 -2.95 1.56 3.65
C HIS A 7 -3.08 0.14 3.13
N VAL A 8 -3.22 -0.81 4.05
CA VAL A 8 -3.09 -2.24 3.76
C VAL A 8 -4.19 -3.06 4.43
N ALA A 9 -4.62 -4.14 3.76
CA ALA A 9 -5.45 -5.19 4.34
C ALA A 9 -4.57 -6.23 5.03
N SER A 10 -5.00 -6.77 6.16
CA SER A 10 -4.31 -7.88 6.84
C SER A 10 -5.29 -8.86 7.48
N SER A 11 -4.81 -10.08 7.71
CA SER A 11 -5.40 -11.02 8.66
C SER A 11 -5.16 -10.55 10.10
N VAL A 12 -5.84 -11.16 11.08
CA VAL A 12 -5.61 -10.88 12.52
C VAL A 12 -4.17 -11.20 12.95
N ASP A 13 -3.54 -12.18 12.33
CA ASP A 13 -2.15 -12.57 12.55
C ASP A 13 -1.14 -11.86 11.64
N ASN A 14 -1.49 -10.65 11.13
CA ASN A 14 -0.64 -9.70 10.42
C ASN A 14 -0.07 -10.16 9.07
N PHE A 15 -0.79 -10.98 8.32
CA PHE A 15 -0.43 -11.32 6.95
C PHE A 15 -1.27 -10.55 5.94
N ILE A 16 -0.62 -10.02 4.90
CA ILE A 16 -1.28 -9.31 3.78
C ILE A 16 -1.71 -10.24 2.66
N ALA A 17 -1.16 -11.45 2.62
CA ALA A 17 -1.48 -12.51 1.68
C ALA A 17 -1.00 -13.85 2.24
N ARG A 18 -1.46 -14.95 1.67
CA ARG A 18 -0.90 -16.29 1.92
C ARG A 18 0.50 -16.42 1.30
N GLU A 19 1.19 -17.53 1.54
CA GLU A 19 2.55 -17.77 1.00
C GLU A 19 2.61 -17.75 -0.53
N ASP A 20 1.55 -18.19 -1.20
CA ASP A 20 1.39 -18.20 -2.65
C ASP A 20 0.96 -16.84 -3.24
N GLY A 21 0.77 -15.83 -2.38
CA GLY A 21 0.32 -14.50 -2.77
C GLY A 21 -1.20 -14.37 -2.89
N SER A 22 -1.98 -15.43 -2.66
CA SER A 22 -3.43 -15.34 -2.67
C SER A 22 -3.97 -14.55 -1.47
N VAL A 23 -5.12 -13.91 -1.67
CA VAL A 23 -5.80 -13.09 -0.67
C VAL A 23 -7.17 -13.66 -0.29
N ASP A 24 -7.36 -14.95 -0.56
CA ASP A 24 -8.58 -15.68 -0.22
C ASP A 24 -8.81 -15.67 1.30
N GLY A 25 -10.05 -15.35 1.69
CA GLY A 25 -10.43 -15.15 3.09
C GLY A 25 -10.61 -13.69 3.48
N PHE A 26 -10.19 -12.74 2.66
CA PHE A 26 -10.61 -11.35 2.81
C PHE A 26 -12.03 -11.16 2.25
N ILE A 27 -12.81 -10.31 2.93
CA ILE A 27 -14.20 -10.03 2.57
C ILE A 27 -14.21 -8.87 1.57
N TYR A 28 -14.85 -9.07 0.42
CA TYR A 28 -14.90 -8.09 -0.67
C TYR A 28 -16.23 -7.34 -0.78
N GLU A 29 -17.12 -7.50 0.22
CA GLU A 29 -18.42 -6.87 0.27
C GLU A 29 -18.64 -6.18 1.63
N GLY A 30 -19.42 -5.11 1.65
CA GLY A 30 -19.78 -4.38 2.86
C GLY A 30 -19.21 -2.95 2.92
N GLU A 31 -19.59 -2.23 3.96
CA GLU A 31 -19.28 -0.82 4.16
C GLU A 31 -17.76 -0.53 4.12
N HIS A 32 -16.93 -1.44 4.69
CA HIS A 32 -15.48 -1.29 4.69
C HIS A 32 -14.86 -1.25 3.29
N VAL A 33 -15.51 -1.84 2.27
CA VAL A 33 -15.09 -1.77 0.86
C VAL A 33 -15.47 -0.41 0.29
N THR A 34 -16.70 0.06 0.55
CA THR A 34 -17.16 1.39 0.13
C THR A 34 -16.29 2.49 0.72
N ASP A 35 -16.01 2.43 2.02
CA ASP A 35 -15.14 3.39 2.71
C ASP A 35 -13.70 3.37 2.15
N TYR A 36 -13.18 2.19 1.83
CA TYR A 36 -11.88 2.08 1.18
C TYR A 36 -11.87 2.78 -0.19
N MET A 37 -12.84 2.47 -1.05
CA MET A 37 -12.94 3.08 -2.37
C MET A 37 -13.10 4.61 -2.29
N GLN A 38 -13.86 5.09 -1.31
CA GLN A 38 -14.01 6.51 -1.06
C GLN A 38 -12.71 7.14 -0.56
N SER A 39 -11.98 6.47 0.33
CA SER A 39 -10.70 6.95 0.87
C SER A 39 -9.62 7.11 -0.21
N LEU A 40 -9.68 6.30 -1.28
CA LEU A 40 -8.74 6.40 -2.41
C LEU A 40 -8.85 7.73 -3.15
N GLN A 41 -10.00 8.41 -3.11
CA GLN A 41 -10.19 9.72 -3.72
C GLN A 41 -9.35 10.83 -3.05
N GLY A 42 -8.87 10.58 -1.85
CA GLY A 42 -7.97 11.48 -1.13
C GLY A 42 -6.50 11.41 -1.55
N TYR A 43 -6.15 10.57 -2.55
CA TYR A 43 -4.80 10.39 -3.05
C TYR A 43 -4.73 10.71 -4.56
N ASP A 44 -3.62 11.29 -4.99
CA ASP A 44 -3.29 11.52 -6.41
C ASP A 44 -2.11 10.68 -6.90
N THR A 45 -1.42 10.03 -5.97
CA THR A 45 -0.16 9.31 -6.19
C THR A 45 -0.14 8.02 -5.41
N VAL A 46 0.30 6.94 -6.07
CA VAL A 46 0.50 5.63 -5.43
C VAL A 46 1.92 5.12 -5.66
N LEU A 47 2.49 4.55 -4.59
CA LEU A 47 3.79 3.86 -4.60
C LEU A 47 3.58 2.36 -4.46
N MET A 48 4.24 1.57 -5.31
CA MET A 48 4.16 0.12 -5.33
C MET A 48 5.51 -0.52 -5.60
N GLY A 49 5.76 -1.69 -5.01
CA GLY A 49 6.75 -2.61 -5.52
C GLY A 49 6.22 -3.39 -6.74
N LYS A 50 7.14 -3.95 -7.54
CA LYS A 50 6.82 -4.73 -8.74
C LYS A 50 5.73 -5.79 -8.50
N ASN A 51 5.90 -6.66 -7.50
CA ASN A 51 4.96 -7.77 -7.26
C ASN A 51 3.54 -7.28 -6.96
N THR A 52 3.40 -6.15 -6.27
CA THR A 52 2.09 -5.55 -5.96
C THR A 52 1.45 -4.99 -7.23
N TYR A 53 2.23 -4.38 -8.11
CA TYR A 53 1.73 -3.92 -9.40
C TYR A 53 1.32 -5.09 -10.30
N GLU A 54 2.17 -6.11 -10.41
CA GLU A 54 1.88 -7.31 -11.21
C GLU A 54 0.68 -8.11 -10.67
N PHE A 55 0.39 -8.04 -9.36
CA PHE A 55 -0.81 -8.63 -8.78
C PHE A 55 -2.09 -8.07 -9.42
N SER A 56 -2.10 -6.80 -9.83
CA SER A 56 -3.26 -6.19 -10.52
C SER A 56 -3.58 -6.82 -11.87
N TYR A 57 -2.61 -7.52 -12.49
CA TYR A 57 -2.83 -8.24 -13.76
C TYR A 57 -3.88 -9.34 -13.64
N GLN A 58 -4.05 -9.93 -12.45
CA GLN A 58 -5.12 -10.90 -12.17
C GLN A 58 -6.52 -10.29 -12.29
N SER A 59 -6.62 -8.97 -12.13
CA SER A 59 -7.86 -8.20 -12.30
C SER A 59 -8.00 -7.61 -13.72
N GLY A 60 -7.18 -8.07 -14.68
CA GLY A 60 -7.26 -7.65 -16.08
C GLY A 60 -6.49 -6.37 -16.44
N ILE A 61 -5.78 -5.76 -15.50
CA ILE A 61 -4.89 -4.63 -15.77
C ILE A 61 -3.69 -5.13 -16.60
N LYS A 62 -3.34 -4.38 -17.65
CA LYS A 62 -2.18 -4.73 -18.51
C LYS A 62 -0.93 -3.97 -18.07
N PRO A 63 0.28 -4.47 -18.42
CA PRO A 63 1.51 -3.72 -18.21
C PRO A 63 1.43 -2.30 -18.79
N GLY A 64 1.72 -1.29 -17.96
CA GLY A 64 1.62 0.12 -18.33
C GLY A 64 0.27 0.77 -18.01
N GLU A 65 -0.75 0.01 -17.70
CA GLU A 65 -2.05 0.55 -17.29
C GLU A 65 -2.09 0.83 -15.77
N PRO A 66 -2.75 1.91 -15.33
CA PRO A 66 -2.87 2.24 -13.93
C PRO A 66 -3.87 1.32 -13.21
N ALA A 67 -3.49 0.76 -12.07
CA ALA A 67 -4.41 0.00 -11.20
C ALA A 67 -5.45 0.90 -10.52
N TYR A 68 -5.13 2.18 -10.33
CA TYR A 68 -5.98 3.23 -9.79
C TYR A 68 -6.09 4.38 -10.79
N PRO A 69 -7.19 4.50 -11.57
CA PRO A 69 -7.27 5.40 -12.73
C PRO A 69 -6.99 6.88 -12.44
N ASN A 70 -7.24 7.31 -11.20
CA ASN A 70 -7.11 8.72 -10.80
C ASN A 70 -5.78 9.06 -10.13
N MET A 71 -4.81 8.12 -10.13
CA MET A 71 -3.52 8.29 -9.48
C MET A 71 -2.36 8.17 -10.46
N LYS A 72 -1.29 8.91 -10.22
CA LYS A 72 0.04 8.65 -10.79
C LYS A 72 0.66 7.47 -10.05
N HIS A 73 1.12 6.46 -10.80
CA HIS A 73 1.76 5.25 -10.25
C HIS A 73 3.26 5.34 -10.38
N TYR A 74 3.96 5.15 -9.28
CA TYR A 74 5.41 4.94 -9.25
C TYR A 74 5.69 3.51 -8.81
N ILE A 75 6.26 2.72 -9.73
CA ILE A 75 6.56 1.30 -9.50
C ILE A 75 8.06 1.15 -9.28
N PHE A 76 8.44 0.71 -8.10
CA PHE A 76 9.84 0.56 -7.72
C PHE A 76 10.36 -0.83 -8.07
N SER A 77 11.21 -0.90 -9.10
CA SER A 77 11.77 -2.16 -9.58
C SER A 77 12.98 -1.95 -10.50
N LYS A 78 14.04 -2.71 -10.26
CA LYS A 78 15.23 -2.74 -11.13
C LYS A 78 15.02 -3.58 -12.39
N THR A 79 14.01 -4.46 -12.41
CA THR A 79 13.83 -5.47 -13.47
C THR A 79 12.56 -5.29 -14.30
N LEU A 80 11.58 -4.52 -13.81
CA LEU A 80 10.36 -4.27 -14.56
C LEU A 80 10.64 -3.34 -15.74
N ASN A 81 10.17 -3.72 -16.92
CA ASN A 81 10.14 -2.87 -18.09
C ASN A 81 8.69 -2.68 -18.53
N ILE A 82 8.34 -1.44 -18.82
CA ILE A 82 7.03 -1.05 -19.35
C ILE A 82 7.33 -0.22 -20.59
N ASP A 83 6.89 -0.71 -21.75
CA ASP A 83 7.18 -0.10 -23.04
C ASP A 83 6.40 1.19 -23.27
N SER A 84 5.20 1.27 -22.69
CA SER A 84 4.35 2.47 -22.77
C SER A 84 3.37 2.53 -21.60
N SER A 85 3.02 3.75 -21.20
CA SER A 85 1.97 4.00 -20.22
C SER A 85 1.02 5.07 -20.77
N PRO A 86 -0.28 4.78 -20.89
CA PRO A 86 -1.26 5.79 -21.29
C PRO A 86 -1.14 7.03 -20.40
N ASN A 87 -1.04 8.21 -21.02
CA ASN A 87 -0.96 9.50 -20.33
C ASN A 87 0.19 9.60 -19.29
N ASN A 88 1.24 8.79 -19.41
CA ASN A 88 2.33 8.71 -18.43
C ASN A 88 1.85 8.42 -16.99
N GLN A 89 0.74 7.72 -16.81
CA GLN A 89 0.19 7.45 -15.48
C GLN A 89 0.98 6.41 -14.69
N VAL A 90 1.76 5.56 -15.36
CA VAL A 90 2.63 4.56 -14.72
C VAL A 90 4.09 4.85 -15.08
N GLU A 91 4.94 4.90 -14.08
CA GLU A 91 6.37 5.15 -14.21
C GLU A 91 7.16 4.17 -13.35
N VAL A 92 8.22 3.58 -13.93
CA VAL A 92 9.10 2.64 -13.22
C VAL A 92 10.34 3.39 -12.72
N ILE A 93 10.54 3.36 -11.41
CA ILE A 93 11.71 3.94 -10.75
C ILE A 93 12.70 2.80 -10.50
N LYS A 94 13.87 2.88 -11.15
CA LYS A 94 14.90 1.83 -11.13
C LYS A 94 16.06 2.14 -10.20
N GLU A 95 16.32 3.42 -9.93
CA GLU A 95 17.47 3.90 -9.19
C GLU A 95 17.10 5.14 -8.36
N ASN A 96 17.90 5.45 -7.34
CA ASN A 96 17.75 6.63 -6.48
C ASN A 96 16.38 6.75 -5.80
N GLU A 97 15.81 5.60 -5.42
CA GLU A 97 14.45 5.46 -4.90
C GLU A 97 14.21 6.39 -3.70
N ILE A 98 15.17 6.47 -2.77
CA ILE A 98 15.04 7.28 -1.54
C ILE A 98 14.97 8.77 -1.87
N ASP A 99 15.88 9.26 -2.72
CA ASP A 99 15.91 10.67 -3.08
C ASP A 99 14.69 11.06 -3.90
N PHE A 100 14.25 10.18 -4.80
CA PHE A 100 13.00 10.36 -5.53
C PHE A 100 11.80 10.52 -4.57
N ILE A 101 11.66 9.62 -3.60
CA ILE A 101 10.55 9.65 -2.62
C ILE A 101 10.64 10.89 -1.73
N LYS A 102 11.83 11.30 -1.30
CA LYS A 102 12.02 12.53 -0.53
C LYS A 102 11.59 13.77 -1.32
N HIS A 103 11.94 13.85 -2.61
CA HIS A 103 11.47 14.93 -3.48
C HIS A 103 9.95 14.92 -3.63
N LEU A 104 9.37 13.74 -3.83
CA LEU A 104 7.92 13.59 -3.92
C LEU A 104 7.21 14.00 -2.63
N LYS A 105 7.76 13.65 -1.46
CA LYS A 105 7.25 14.12 -0.15
C LYS A 105 7.36 15.64 0.00
N ALA A 106 8.40 16.27 -0.55
CA ALA A 106 8.61 17.70 -0.46
C ALA A 106 7.70 18.51 -1.39
N SER A 107 7.10 17.89 -2.41
CA SER A 107 6.16 18.55 -3.31
C SER A 107 4.83 18.89 -2.63
N ASP A 108 4.07 19.79 -3.26
CA ASP A 108 2.69 20.08 -2.86
C ASP A 108 1.73 19.00 -3.36
N GLY A 109 0.68 18.75 -2.61
CA GLY A 109 -0.36 17.78 -2.96
C GLY A 109 -0.95 17.03 -1.76
N PRO A 110 -1.94 16.19 -2.02
CA PRO A 110 -2.53 15.32 -0.99
C PRO A 110 -1.54 14.27 -0.49
N PRO A 111 -1.89 13.50 0.55
CA PRO A 111 -1.09 12.36 0.97
C PRO A 111 -0.78 11.39 -0.18
N ILE A 112 0.29 10.64 -0.05
CA ILE A 112 0.76 9.64 -1.01
C ILE A 112 0.30 8.27 -0.50
N TYR A 113 -0.37 7.50 -1.35
CA TYR A 113 -0.78 6.13 -1.04
C TYR A 113 0.38 5.16 -1.21
N LEU A 114 0.82 4.50 -0.15
CA LEU A 114 1.69 3.33 -0.24
C LEU A 114 0.79 2.08 -0.29
N CYS A 115 0.66 1.50 -1.48
CA CYS A 115 -0.07 0.24 -1.66
C CYS A 115 0.76 -0.97 -1.19
N GLY A 116 2.07 -0.87 -1.23
CA GLY A 116 2.99 -1.90 -0.75
C GLY A 116 3.74 -2.59 -1.91
N GLY A 117 4.14 -3.91 -1.88
CA GLY A 117 3.96 -4.91 -0.82
C GLY A 117 5.01 -4.89 0.28
N CYS A 118 5.06 -6.00 1.02
CA CYS A 118 5.85 -6.17 2.23
C CYS A 118 7.32 -5.73 2.10
N ILE A 119 8.04 -6.16 1.08
CA ILE A 119 9.47 -5.84 0.89
C ILE A 119 9.66 -4.33 0.70
N PHE A 120 8.86 -3.71 -0.17
CA PHE A 120 8.97 -2.29 -0.45
C PHE A 120 8.50 -1.43 0.75
N ALA A 121 7.41 -1.83 1.41
CA ALA A 121 6.96 -1.16 2.63
C ALA A 121 8.01 -1.25 3.75
N SER A 122 8.64 -2.42 3.93
CA SER A 122 9.73 -2.59 4.91
C SER A 122 10.92 -1.69 4.59
N PHE A 123 11.33 -1.63 3.32
CA PHE A 123 12.41 -0.74 2.88
C PHE A 123 12.11 0.73 3.20
N LEU A 124 10.90 1.22 2.91
CA LEU A 124 10.52 2.60 3.24
C LEU A 124 10.42 2.83 4.74
N PHE A 125 9.94 1.84 5.49
CA PHE A 125 9.84 1.92 6.94
C PHE A 125 11.23 2.06 7.59
N GLU A 126 12.20 1.27 7.17
CA GLU A 126 13.60 1.34 7.65
C GLU A 126 14.29 2.67 7.32
N GLN A 127 13.79 3.40 6.31
CA GLN A 127 14.27 4.74 5.95
C GLN A 127 13.47 5.87 6.64
N ASN A 128 12.55 5.55 7.56
CA ASN A 128 11.66 6.49 8.24
C ASN A 128 10.84 7.35 7.25
N LEU A 129 10.42 6.76 6.13
CA LEU A 129 9.69 7.46 5.07
C LEU A 129 8.17 7.30 5.18
N ILE A 130 7.68 6.34 5.95
CA ILE A 130 6.24 6.12 6.18
C ILE A 130 5.80 6.98 7.38
N ASP A 131 4.75 7.77 7.19
CA ASP A 131 4.22 8.66 8.23
C ASP A 131 3.02 8.06 8.97
N GLU A 132 2.14 7.37 8.23
CA GLU A 132 0.92 6.78 8.78
C GLU A 132 0.74 5.33 8.31
N LEU A 133 0.11 4.55 9.19
CA LEU A 133 -0.26 3.17 8.92
C LEU A 133 -1.78 3.02 9.07
N LYS A 134 -2.45 2.66 7.97
CA LYS A 134 -3.87 2.31 7.92
C LYS A 134 -4.02 0.82 7.72
N ILE A 135 -4.46 0.10 8.74
CA ILE A 135 -4.66 -1.35 8.67
C ILE A 135 -6.15 -1.66 8.64
N LYS A 136 -6.60 -2.33 7.58
CA LYS A 136 -7.88 -3.03 7.55
C LYS A 136 -7.64 -4.47 8.00
N MET A 137 -7.94 -4.77 9.25
CA MET A 137 -7.78 -6.09 9.82
C MET A 137 -9.04 -6.92 9.60
N TYR A 138 -8.91 -7.99 8.83
CA TYR A 138 -9.98 -8.92 8.52
C TYR A 138 -10.08 -10.03 9.57
N PRO A 139 -11.29 -10.50 9.91
CA PRO A 139 -11.50 -11.52 10.94
C PRO A 139 -11.14 -12.94 10.43
N VAL A 140 -9.88 -13.11 10.04
CA VAL A 140 -9.33 -14.37 9.52
C VAL A 140 -7.90 -14.57 10.05
N LEU A 141 -7.52 -15.82 10.27
CA LEU A 141 -6.14 -16.24 10.56
C LEU A 141 -5.60 -16.98 9.35
N PHE A 142 -4.42 -16.60 8.88
CA PHE A 142 -3.73 -17.31 7.79
C PHE A 142 -2.73 -18.36 8.32
N GLY A 143 -2.25 -18.19 9.56
CA GLY A 143 -1.26 -19.06 10.19
C GLY A 143 0.15 -18.87 9.66
N LYS A 144 0.29 -18.62 8.35
CA LYS A 144 1.51 -18.30 7.64
C LYS A 144 1.20 -17.53 6.36
N GLY A 145 2.17 -16.73 5.89
CA GLY A 145 1.96 -15.90 4.71
C GLY A 145 2.98 -14.78 4.58
N ILE A 146 2.63 -13.80 3.76
CA ILE A 146 3.41 -12.58 3.55
C ILE A 146 3.00 -11.57 4.62
N SER A 147 3.90 -11.22 5.52
CA SER A 147 3.65 -10.27 6.62
C SER A 147 3.51 -8.82 6.13
N ILE A 148 2.89 -7.95 6.93
CA ILE A 148 2.79 -6.51 6.66
C ILE A 148 4.19 -5.90 6.48
N PHE A 149 5.11 -6.23 7.38
CA PHE A 149 6.51 -5.81 7.35
C PHE A 149 7.47 -6.98 7.60
N LYS A 150 8.65 -6.90 7.00
CA LYS A 150 9.84 -7.71 7.31
C LYS A 150 10.93 -6.79 7.86
N THR A 151 10.74 -6.28 9.06
CA THR A 151 11.69 -5.38 9.72
C THR A 151 12.01 -5.89 11.13
N ARG A 152 13.18 -5.48 11.65
CA ARG A 152 13.58 -5.68 13.06
C ARG A 152 13.49 -4.37 13.85
N GLN A 153 13.11 -3.29 13.19
CA GLN A 153 12.97 -1.99 13.84
C GLN A 153 11.73 -1.98 14.72
N GLU A 154 11.90 -1.58 15.96
CA GLU A 154 10.80 -1.29 16.87
C GLU A 154 10.45 0.19 16.80
N VAL A 155 9.15 0.50 16.71
CA VAL A 155 8.65 1.87 16.71
C VAL A 155 7.32 1.93 17.45
N LYS A 156 7.07 3.04 18.09
CA LYS A 156 5.77 3.31 18.76
C LYS A 156 4.77 3.82 17.74
N LEU A 157 3.53 3.36 17.89
CA LEU A 157 2.39 3.81 17.10
C LEU A 157 1.40 4.54 18.00
N SER A 158 0.85 5.65 17.52
CA SER A 158 -0.24 6.36 18.18
C SER A 158 -1.52 6.16 17.38
N LEU A 159 -2.49 5.44 17.95
CA LEU A 159 -3.82 5.29 17.34
C LEU A 159 -4.55 6.64 17.40
N PHE A 160 -5.04 7.13 16.25
CA PHE A 160 -5.80 8.37 16.19
C PHE A 160 -7.23 8.18 15.67
N GLU A 161 -7.51 7.06 15.00
CA GLU A 161 -8.85 6.73 14.52
C GLU A 161 -9.03 5.22 14.41
N SER A 162 -10.23 4.72 14.71
CA SER A 162 -10.59 3.33 14.44
C SER A 162 -12.09 3.21 14.11
N LYS A 163 -12.43 2.22 13.28
CA LYS A 163 -13.81 1.89 12.94
C LYS A 163 -13.99 0.37 12.91
N VAL A 164 -15.04 -0.10 13.55
CA VAL A 164 -15.47 -1.50 13.51
C VAL A 164 -16.66 -1.60 12.57
N TYR A 165 -16.59 -2.53 11.63
CA TYR A 165 -17.64 -2.78 10.65
C TYR A 165 -18.49 -3.99 11.03
N GLU A 166 -19.73 -4.05 10.56
CA GLU A 166 -20.64 -5.20 10.80
C GLU A 166 -20.06 -6.52 10.28
N THR A 167 -19.21 -6.47 9.26
CA THR A 167 -18.49 -7.64 8.72
C THR A 167 -17.41 -8.19 9.66
N GLY A 168 -17.16 -7.56 10.80
CA GLY A 168 -16.08 -7.90 11.72
C GLY A 168 -14.71 -7.33 11.30
N VAL A 169 -14.62 -6.62 10.18
CA VAL A 169 -13.41 -5.91 9.77
C VAL A 169 -13.19 -4.72 10.71
N ILE A 170 -11.94 -4.49 11.09
CA ILE A 170 -11.52 -3.34 11.90
C ILE A 170 -10.56 -2.49 11.07
N LEU A 171 -10.89 -1.22 10.89
CA LEU A 171 -9.95 -0.22 10.39
C LEU A 171 -9.27 0.45 11.58
N ALA A 172 -7.95 0.50 11.58
CA ALA A 172 -7.15 1.20 12.58
C ALA A 172 -6.12 2.10 11.89
N ASN A 173 -6.13 3.39 12.25
CA ASN A 173 -5.26 4.41 11.69
C ASN A 173 -4.26 4.88 12.74
N TYR A 174 -2.98 4.67 12.45
CA TYR A 174 -1.88 4.99 13.36
C TYR A 174 -0.96 6.04 12.76
N GLN A 175 -0.52 6.97 13.61
CA GLN A 175 0.66 7.80 13.36
C GLN A 175 1.91 7.01 13.78
N ILE A 176 2.93 6.97 12.93
CA ILE A 176 4.25 6.42 13.29
C ILE A 176 4.99 7.49 14.10
N CYS A 177 5.43 7.12 15.31
CA CYS A 177 6.16 8.01 16.23
C CYS A 177 7.65 7.72 16.09
N ASN A 178 8.36 8.51 15.27
CA ASN A 178 9.81 8.46 15.12
C ASN A 178 10.52 9.23 16.24
#